data_73c10c38bbb9eb1f45af948fac65f1c2
#
_entry.id   73c10c38bbb9eb1f45af948fac65f1c2
#
_cell.length_a   1.000
_cell.length_b   1.000
_cell.length_c   1.000
_cell.angle_alpha   90.00
_cell.angle_beta   90.00
_cell.angle_gamma   90.00
#
_symmetry.space_group_name_H-M   'P 1'
#
loop_
_entity.id
_entity.type
_entity.pdbx_description
1 polymer ?
#
loop_
_entity_poly.entity_id
_entity_poly.type
_entity_poly.pdbx_seq_one_letter_code
_entity_poly.pdbx_strand_id
1 'polypeptide(L)'
;MYKRQCNGCELSSGSIRIHTRELQQKIFKLLGYSEEEVKARFGHLLEAFEYGAPPHGGIAPGIDRLVMLLAGEDTIREVIPFPKNQSAVDPMFDAPSEVSEEQLKELHLKLELD
;
A
#
# COMPACT_ATOMS: atom_id res chain seq x y z
N MET A 1 -10.31 6.17 -10.81
CA MET A 1 -10.04 6.41 -9.38
C MET A 1 -10.88 7.58 -8.93
N TYR A 2 -11.49 7.51 -7.76
CA TYR A 2 -12.23 8.60 -7.12
C TYR A 2 -11.62 8.92 -5.75
N LYS A 3 -11.82 10.16 -5.31
CA LYS A 3 -11.30 10.68 -4.06
C LYS A 3 -12.40 11.40 -3.29
N ARG A 4 -12.35 11.32 -1.98
CA ARG A 4 -13.18 12.10 -1.07
C ARG A 4 -12.30 13.02 -0.24
N GLN A 5 -12.67 14.28 -0.20
CA GLN A 5 -11.97 15.32 0.55
C GLN A 5 -12.91 15.96 1.58
N CYS A 6 -12.33 16.38 2.69
CA CYS A 6 -12.99 17.19 3.71
C CYS A 6 -12.00 18.25 4.20
N ASN A 7 -12.43 19.52 4.25
CA ASN A 7 -11.59 20.65 4.68
C ASN A 7 -10.22 20.71 3.99
N GLY A 8 -10.16 20.38 2.68
CA GLY A 8 -8.90 20.33 1.93
C GLY A 8 -8.05 19.06 2.15
N CYS A 9 -8.41 18.20 3.10
CA CYS A 9 -7.70 16.95 3.37
C CYS A 9 -8.34 15.79 2.59
N GLU A 10 -7.53 14.98 1.89
CA GLU A 10 -7.99 13.74 1.26
C GLU A 10 -8.25 12.69 2.34
N LEU A 11 -9.53 12.36 2.57
CA LEU A 11 -9.95 11.36 3.55
C LEU A 11 -9.93 9.94 3.01
N SER A 12 -10.27 9.77 1.74
CA SER A 12 -10.34 8.43 1.15
C SER A 12 -10.15 8.46 -0.34
N SER A 13 -9.68 7.35 -0.86
CA SER A 13 -9.62 7.08 -2.29
C SER A 13 -10.14 5.67 -2.60
N GLY A 14 -10.47 5.44 -3.86
CA GLY A 14 -10.96 4.15 -4.29
C GLY A 14 -11.10 4.04 -5.79
N SER A 15 -11.53 2.89 -6.25
CA SER A 15 -11.76 2.65 -7.67
C SER A 15 -12.78 1.56 -7.90
N ILE A 16 -13.46 1.62 -9.04
CA ILE A 16 -14.13 0.46 -9.61
C ILE A 16 -13.04 -0.48 -10.12
N ARG A 17 -13.11 -1.75 -9.73
CA ARG A 17 -12.08 -2.75 -10.02
C ARG A 17 -12.37 -3.47 -11.32
N ILE A 18 -11.31 -3.98 -11.94
CA ILE A 18 -11.43 -4.90 -13.06
C ILE A 18 -11.88 -6.24 -12.50
N HIS A 19 -12.91 -6.85 -13.13
CA HIS A 19 -13.45 -8.15 -12.71
C HIS A 19 -13.49 -9.15 -13.86
N THR A 20 -12.98 -8.78 -15.06
CA THR A 20 -12.87 -9.67 -16.20
C THR A 20 -11.41 -9.92 -16.56
N ARG A 21 -11.08 -11.18 -16.86
CA ARG A 21 -9.74 -11.59 -17.26
C ARG A 21 -9.22 -10.81 -18.47
N GLU A 22 -10.07 -10.68 -19.49
CA GLU A 22 -9.68 -10.01 -20.75
C GLU A 22 -9.20 -8.57 -20.52
N LEU A 23 -9.97 -7.78 -19.75
CA LEU A 23 -9.62 -6.41 -19.48
C LEU A 23 -8.36 -6.32 -18.60
N GLN A 24 -8.23 -7.22 -17.63
CA GLN A 24 -7.04 -7.26 -16.76
C GLN A 24 -5.77 -7.58 -17.56
N GLN A 25 -5.82 -8.51 -18.49
CA GLN A 25 -4.68 -8.82 -19.37
C GLN A 25 -4.31 -7.63 -20.27
N LYS A 26 -5.29 -6.91 -20.83
CA LYS A 26 -5.03 -5.69 -21.58
C LYS A 26 -4.30 -4.63 -20.76
N ILE A 27 -4.69 -4.45 -19.53
CA ILE A 27 -4.02 -3.48 -18.62
C ILE A 27 -2.60 -3.94 -18.30
N PHE A 28 -2.34 -5.20 -18.00
CA PHE A 28 -0.99 -5.70 -17.77
C PHE A 28 -0.09 -5.48 -18.98
N LYS A 29 -0.60 -5.73 -20.18
CA LYS A 29 0.14 -5.47 -21.42
C LYS A 29 0.46 -3.98 -21.61
N LEU A 30 -0.48 -3.08 -21.28
CA LEU A 30 -0.24 -1.63 -21.34
C LEU A 30 0.80 -1.16 -20.31
N LEU A 31 0.91 -1.87 -19.18
CA LEU A 31 1.92 -1.63 -18.15
C LEU A 31 3.29 -2.23 -18.48
N GLY A 32 3.43 -2.93 -19.62
CA GLY A 32 4.69 -3.47 -20.10
C GLY A 32 5.04 -4.87 -19.59
N TYR A 33 4.12 -5.57 -18.90
CA TYR A 33 4.35 -6.95 -18.46
C TYR A 33 4.27 -7.93 -19.63
N SER A 34 5.21 -8.87 -19.70
CA SER A 34 5.12 -10.03 -20.59
C SER A 34 4.06 -11.04 -20.11
N GLU A 35 3.64 -11.95 -20.99
CA GLU A 35 2.65 -12.97 -20.62
C GLU A 35 3.20 -13.93 -19.55
N GLU A 36 4.49 -14.24 -19.61
CA GLU A 36 5.18 -15.09 -18.65
C GLU A 36 5.23 -14.44 -17.25
N GLU A 37 5.59 -13.15 -17.19
CA GLU A 37 5.58 -12.38 -15.95
C GLU A 37 4.19 -12.29 -15.35
N VAL A 38 3.17 -12.02 -16.18
CA VAL A 38 1.78 -11.97 -15.74
C VAL A 38 1.34 -13.32 -15.18
N LYS A 39 1.67 -14.42 -15.87
CA LYS A 39 1.34 -15.76 -15.38
C LYS A 39 2.03 -16.09 -14.06
N ALA A 40 3.32 -15.78 -13.95
CA ALA A 40 4.09 -16.07 -12.75
C ALA A 40 3.64 -15.27 -11.53
N ARG A 41 3.29 -13.99 -11.70
CA ARG A 41 2.98 -13.07 -10.60
C ARG A 41 1.49 -12.96 -10.29
N PHE A 42 0.63 -13.04 -11.30
CA PHE A 42 -0.80 -12.74 -11.24
C PHE A 42 -1.70 -13.87 -11.80
N GLY A 43 -1.10 -15.02 -12.15
CA GLY A 43 -1.84 -16.14 -12.74
C GLY A 43 -3.05 -16.56 -11.91
N HIS A 44 -2.88 -16.65 -10.59
CA HIS A 44 -3.94 -16.99 -9.64
C HIS A 44 -5.12 -16.02 -9.67
N LEU A 45 -4.85 -14.71 -9.85
CA LEU A 45 -5.89 -13.68 -9.96
C LEU A 45 -6.67 -13.83 -11.27
N LEU A 46 -5.96 -14.03 -12.38
CA LEU A 46 -6.59 -14.22 -13.70
C LEU A 46 -7.42 -15.49 -13.75
N GLU A 47 -6.96 -16.55 -13.11
CA GLU A 47 -7.71 -17.81 -12.99
C GLU A 47 -8.96 -17.61 -12.14
N ALA A 48 -8.86 -16.92 -11.00
CA ALA A 48 -10.02 -16.63 -10.16
C ALA A 48 -11.13 -15.88 -10.90
N PHE A 49 -10.81 -14.99 -11.84
CA PHE A 49 -11.80 -14.27 -12.62
C PHE A 49 -12.61 -15.20 -13.57
N GLU A 50 -12.10 -16.37 -13.90
CA GLU A 50 -12.82 -17.36 -14.73
C GLU A 50 -13.97 -18.03 -13.97
N TYR A 51 -13.94 -18.00 -12.63
CA TYR A 51 -15.00 -18.54 -11.77
C TYR A 51 -16.10 -17.53 -11.44
N GLY A 52 -16.09 -16.34 -12.07
CA GLY A 52 -17.19 -15.38 -12.02
C GLY A 52 -17.06 -14.31 -10.95
N ALA A 53 -16.01 -13.50 -11.00
CA ALA A 53 -15.91 -12.31 -10.17
C ALA A 53 -17.03 -11.31 -10.49
N PRO A 54 -17.80 -10.80 -9.51
CA PRO A 54 -18.83 -9.81 -9.75
C PRO A 54 -18.21 -8.44 -10.06
N PRO A 55 -18.94 -7.53 -10.73
CA PRO A 55 -18.57 -6.12 -10.73
C PRO A 55 -18.42 -5.62 -9.29
N HIS A 56 -17.27 -5.03 -8.97
CA HIS A 56 -16.97 -4.58 -7.63
C HIS A 56 -16.10 -3.34 -7.63
N GLY A 57 -16.03 -2.69 -6.50
CA GLY A 57 -15.18 -1.55 -6.25
C GLY A 57 -14.72 -1.53 -4.81
N GLY A 58 -13.89 -0.58 -4.49
CA GLY A 58 -13.44 -0.38 -3.13
C GLY A 58 -13.20 1.08 -2.82
N ILE A 59 -13.32 1.44 -1.55
CA ILE A 59 -12.95 2.73 -1.00
C ILE A 59 -12.18 2.49 0.30
N ALA A 60 -11.06 3.20 0.47
CA ALA A 60 -10.20 3.09 1.64
C ALA A 60 -10.20 4.43 2.40
N PRO A 61 -10.99 4.57 3.47
CA PRO A 61 -10.92 5.74 4.35
C PRO A 61 -9.63 5.72 5.17
N GLY A 62 -8.97 6.88 5.27
CA GLY A 62 -7.83 7.09 6.17
C GLY A 62 -8.34 7.42 7.58
N ILE A 63 -8.30 6.44 8.47
CA ILE A 63 -8.83 6.58 9.84
C ILE A 63 -8.10 7.69 10.60
N ASP A 64 -6.76 7.73 10.53
CA ASP A 64 -5.98 8.78 11.20
C ASP A 64 -6.36 10.19 10.74
N ARG A 65 -6.60 10.37 9.44
CA ARG A 65 -7.06 11.65 8.89
C ARG A 65 -8.46 12.01 9.35
N LEU A 66 -9.34 11.02 9.47
CA LEU A 66 -10.68 11.24 10.01
C LEU A 66 -10.62 11.67 11.47
N VAL A 67 -9.82 10.98 12.29
CA VAL A 67 -9.64 11.32 13.71
C VAL A 67 -8.99 12.70 13.86
N MET A 68 -7.98 13.02 13.08
CA MET A 68 -7.35 14.34 13.02
C MET A 68 -8.39 15.46 12.80
N LEU A 69 -9.25 15.30 11.80
CA LEU A 69 -10.29 16.30 11.49
C LEU A 69 -11.36 16.40 12.60
N LEU A 70 -11.76 15.27 13.19
CA LEU A 70 -12.71 15.26 14.29
C LEU A 70 -12.15 15.87 15.58
N ALA A 71 -10.85 15.69 15.82
CA ALA A 71 -10.14 16.30 16.95
C ALA A 71 -9.79 17.78 16.73
N GLY A 72 -9.91 18.29 15.50
CA GLY A 72 -9.54 19.65 15.15
C GLY A 72 -8.03 19.89 15.06
N GLU A 73 -7.25 18.84 14.81
CA GLU A 73 -5.81 18.87 14.72
C GLU A 73 -5.32 19.15 13.29
N ASP A 74 -4.17 19.81 13.16
CA ASP A 74 -3.59 20.16 11.86
C ASP A 74 -2.72 19.04 11.26
N THR A 75 -2.31 18.07 12.07
CA THR A 75 -1.43 16.99 11.66
C THR A 75 -1.86 15.64 12.26
N ILE A 76 -1.71 14.58 11.46
CA ILE A 76 -2.00 13.20 11.93
C ILE A 76 -1.06 12.76 13.06
N ARG A 77 0.08 13.42 13.27
CA ARG A 77 1.00 13.10 14.36
C ARG A 77 0.39 13.28 15.73
N GLU A 78 -0.59 14.18 15.86
CA GLU A 78 -1.30 14.44 17.13
C GLU A 78 -2.28 13.33 17.51
N VAL A 79 -2.65 12.48 16.54
CA VAL A 79 -3.65 11.43 16.73
C VAL A 79 -3.11 10.01 16.54
N ILE A 80 -1.83 9.87 16.18
CA ILE A 80 -1.15 8.59 16.03
C ILE A 80 -0.26 8.36 17.25
N PRO A 81 -0.35 7.20 17.94
CA PRO A 81 0.59 6.86 18.99
C PRO A 81 1.98 6.63 18.39
N PHE A 82 3.01 7.16 19.05
CA PHE A 82 4.42 7.03 18.65
C PHE A 82 4.72 7.47 17.21
N PRO A 83 4.35 8.71 16.81
CA PRO A 83 4.55 9.16 15.44
C PRO A 83 6.04 9.31 15.12
N LYS A 84 6.42 8.95 13.91
CA LYS A 84 7.77 9.21 13.41
C LYS A 84 7.96 10.68 13.06
N ASN A 85 9.18 11.17 13.24
CA ASN A 85 9.57 12.51 12.82
C ASN A 85 9.76 12.61 11.29
N GLN A 86 10.17 13.78 10.79
CA GLN A 86 10.38 14.03 9.36
C GLN A 86 11.51 13.18 8.75
N SER A 87 12.47 12.73 9.58
CA SER A 87 13.55 11.84 9.16
C SER A 87 13.19 10.35 9.27
N ALA A 88 11.91 10.03 9.44
CA ALA A 88 11.39 8.68 9.65
C ALA A 88 11.94 7.96 10.91
N VAL A 89 12.44 8.73 11.86
CA VAL A 89 12.92 8.24 13.16
C VAL A 89 11.76 8.22 14.15
N ASP A 90 11.64 7.13 14.89
CA ASP A 90 10.77 7.01 16.05
C ASP A 90 11.55 7.43 17.30
N PRO A 91 11.27 8.61 17.89
CA PRO A 91 12.04 9.09 19.03
C PRO A 91 11.75 8.34 20.34
N MET A 92 10.69 7.53 20.38
CA MET A 92 10.35 6.74 21.56
C MET A 92 11.14 5.44 21.64
N PHE A 93 11.36 4.80 20.48
CA PHE A 93 12.03 3.51 20.37
C PHE A 93 13.45 3.62 19.78
N ASP A 94 13.89 4.82 19.43
CA ASP A 94 15.16 5.07 18.75
C ASP A 94 15.34 4.21 17.48
N ALA A 95 14.22 4.09 16.73
CA ALA A 95 14.20 3.32 15.50
C ALA A 95 14.23 4.26 14.26
N PRO A 96 14.87 3.88 13.14
CA PRO A 96 15.55 2.60 12.89
C PRO A 96 16.87 2.47 13.65
N SER A 97 17.25 1.25 14.02
CA SER A 97 18.52 0.91 14.65
C SER A 97 19.32 -0.04 13.76
N GLU A 98 20.61 -0.16 14.05
CA GLU A 98 21.46 -1.10 13.33
C GLU A 98 21.03 -2.54 13.58
N VAL A 99 21.17 -3.38 12.54
CA VAL A 99 20.88 -4.81 12.59
C VAL A 99 22.19 -5.54 12.91
N SER A 100 22.17 -6.51 13.84
CA SER A 100 23.37 -7.25 14.19
C SER A 100 23.80 -8.21 13.08
N GLU A 101 25.10 -8.52 13.04
CA GLU A 101 25.62 -9.49 12.07
C GLU A 101 25.05 -10.91 12.25
N GLU A 102 24.71 -11.28 13.49
CA GLU A 102 24.05 -12.56 13.78
C GLU A 102 22.68 -12.63 13.09
N GLN A 103 21.88 -11.56 13.18
CA GLN A 103 20.58 -11.49 12.50
C GLN A 103 20.71 -11.55 10.99
N LEU A 104 21.71 -10.88 10.41
CA LEU A 104 21.98 -10.96 8.97
C LEU A 104 22.37 -12.37 8.54
N LYS A 105 23.22 -13.05 9.31
CA LYS A 105 23.61 -14.45 9.03
C LYS A 105 22.44 -15.42 9.13
N GLU A 106 21.60 -15.28 10.15
CA GLU A 106 20.39 -16.09 10.32
C GLU A 106 19.44 -16.00 9.11
N LEU A 107 19.32 -14.79 8.55
CA LEU A 107 18.49 -14.51 7.37
C LEU A 107 19.22 -14.77 6.04
N HIS A 108 20.48 -15.23 6.07
CA HIS A 108 21.33 -15.38 4.87
C HIS A 108 21.47 -14.10 4.04
N LEU A 109 21.49 -12.93 4.71
CA LEU A 109 21.64 -11.63 4.08
C LEU A 109 23.10 -11.15 4.18
N LYS A 110 23.54 -10.44 3.15
CA LYS A 110 24.82 -9.73 3.12
C LYS A 110 24.56 -8.28 2.73
N LEU A 111 25.12 -7.35 3.51
CA LEU A 111 25.11 -5.94 3.13
C LEU A 111 26.23 -5.67 2.15
N GLU A 112 25.92 -5.01 1.06
CA GLU A 112 26.88 -4.49 0.10
C GLU A 112 26.65 -2.97 0.06
N LEU A 113 27.54 -2.25 0.75
CA LEU A 113 27.48 -0.78 0.84
C LEU A 113 28.48 -0.24 -0.17
N ASP A 114 28.00 0.63 -1.10
CA ASP A 114 28.81 1.36 -2.06
C ASP A 114 29.65 2.46 -1.40
#